data_e6ce0c1c3e2634a2de5e42fb4d4a8a27
#
_entry.id   e6ce0c1c3e2634a2de5e42fb4d4a8a27
#
_cell.length_a   1.000
_cell.length_b   1.000
_cell.length_c   1.000
_cell.angle_alpha   90.00
_cell.angle_beta   90.00
_cell.angle_gamma   90.00
#
_symmetry.space_group_name_H-M   'P 1'
#
loop_
_entity.id
_entity.type
_entity.pdbx_description
1 polymer ?
#
loop_
_entity_poly.entity_id
_entity_poly.type
_entity_poly.pdbx_seq_one_letter_code
_entity_poly.pdbx_strand_id
1 'polypeptide(L)'
;MLLGGCEDGVQVFRGVPYSEPPVGDRRFRSPIPLRWEGERDATRSGPASYQINAGNREKVMAEVHAMDPGLPGDPLWPAYAAEAYAQNNASEDCLYVDIWTPSIERPEKLPVYVYYHGGANTASSGHFRLENAANLAREENIIVVRPTYRMGALGCVHFGLVSDRFPEAINLGLQDQIAALQWVYDNIEAFGGDKDNITVGGESAGATAVSHLLTYPGTQSLIRRAIIQSFSPFHVWCTQEKEDGVAIAQIYLQILNIDDTDKLPTLDPDKFLAVHSMLQRYFPADKNCAWRPVGPVVDGNFVPQLPARFLSERTYPRQDFEVMIGFAKDEWQYFRGHSKTSQHGTEDDVIAVFAQVFGEGGATRMYQAYRELYPDHAEPGYTLGDVMSFEFFKYASLAIARNFASQGIPTHVFQFSYDLPGYGGYLRAAHTGDTAIVFRNLTEDILRMWPGYDGADRAELRRIATQFGAMYGSFIRSGNPGSAWRKFDGENGAIMWLGHTVEPKQHLLDREWDTFTRAGIEDVKVLDKRLSTNSRASLNVRNRAFATKA
;
A
#
# COMPACT_ATOMS: atom_id res chain seq x y z
N MET A 1 13.50 26.30 15.22
CA MET A 1 13.10 25.45 16.37
C MET A 1 11.71 24.88 16.09
N LEU A 2 11.40 23.64 16.54
CA LEU A 2 10.06 23.05 16.45
C LEU A 2 9.45 22.99 17.85
N LEU A 3 8.18 23.38 17.98
CA LEU A 3 7.41 23.28 19.20
C LEU A 3 6.50 22.04 19.08
N GLY A 4 6.92 20.92 19.65
CA GLY A 4 6.17 19.67 19.65
C GLY A 4 5.20 19.55 20.83
N GLY A 5 4.47 18.44 20.87
CA GLY A 5 3.58 18.03 21.96
C GLY A 5 4.09 16.81 22.72
N CYS A 6 3.29 16.34 23.66
CA CYS A 6 3.50 15.08 24.36
C CYS A 6 2.19 14.27 24.33
N GLU A 7 2.27 12.99 24.01
CA GLU A 7 1.17 12.05 23.94
C GLU A 7 1.57 10.75 24.64
N ASP A 8 0.90 10.42 25.73
CA ASP A 8 1.17 9.21 26.53
C ASP A 8 2.65 9.01 26.91
N GLY A 9 3.37 10.11 27.20
CA GLY A 9 4.80 10.09 27.58
C GLY A 9 5.76 10.02 26.38
N VAL A 10 5.26 10.14 25.15
CA VAL A 10 6.05 10.24 23.91
C VAL A 10 6.04 11.68 23.43
N GLN A 11 7.20 12.21 23.07
CA GLN A 11 7.29 13.51 22.41
C GLN A 11 6.84 13.37 20.96
N VAL A 12 5.96 14.27 20.53
CA VAL A 12 5.35 14.20 19.20
C VAL A 12 5.55 15.53 18.47
N PHE A 13 6.08 15.45 17.26
CA PHE A 13 6.20 16.58 16.35
C PHE A 13 5.34 16.29 15.13
N ARG A 14 4.29 17.06 14.94
CA ARG A 14 3.28 16.87 13.90
C ARG A 14 3.34 17.96 12.84
N GLY A 15 3.03 17.64 11.60
CA GLY A 15 2.97 18.60 10.52
C GLY A 15 4.32 19.27 10.24
N VAL A 16 5.42 18.53 10.37
CA VAL A 16 6.76 19.02 10.05
C VAL A 16 6.95 18.92 8.52
N PRO A 17 7.06 20.04 7.80
CA PRO A 17 7.18 19.99 6.34
C PRO A 17 8.57 19.50 5.93
N TYR A 18 8.60 18.55 5.00
CA TYR A 18 9.84 18.08 4.38
C TYR A 18 10.08 18.70 3.00
N SER A 19 9.05 19.31 2.43
CA SER A 19 9.11 19.96 1.13
C SER A 19 8.24 21.21 1.11
N GLU A 20 8.49 22.09 0.13
CA GLU A 20 7.61 23.20 -0.14
C GLU A 20 6.24 22.72 -0.63
N PRO A 21 5.15 23.47 -0.34
CA PRO A 21 3.81 23.10 -0.77
C PRO A 21 3.70 22.91 -2.29
N PRO A 22 3.22 21.77 -2.80
CA PRO A 22 3.06 21.52 -4.23
C PRO A 22 1.76 22.11 -4.77
N VAL A 23 1.58 23.41 -4.61
CA VAL A 23 0.35 24.15 -4.96
C VAL A 23 0.60 25.14 -6.12
N GLY A 24 -0.45 25.50 -6.85
CA GLY A 24 -0.37 26.45 -7.96
C GLY A 24 0.62 25.96 -9.03
N ASP A 25 1.60 26.79 -9.38
CA ASP A 25 2.62 26.47 -10.41
C ASP A 25 3.51 25.28 -10.03
N ARG A 26 3.47 24.85 -8.76
CA ARG A 26 4.21 23.66 -8.25
C ARG A 26 3.39 22.39 -8.26
N ARG A 27 2.10 22.41 -8.59
CA ARG A 27 1.20 21.25 -8.53
C ARG A 27 1.77 20.01 -9.21
N PHE A 28 2.38 20.15 -10.36
CA PHE A 28 2.95 19.03 -11.14
C PHE A 28 4.49 19.11 -11.23
N ARG A 29 5.14 19.59 -10.15
CA ARG A 29 6.60 19.69 -10.06
C ARG A 29 7.16 18.73 -9.03
N SER A 30 8.44 18.39 -9.19
CA SER A 30 9.20 17.63 -8.18
C SER A 30 9.18 18.34 -6.82
N PRO A 31 9.22 17.58 -5.70
CA PRO A 31 9.30 18.19 -4.39
C PRO A 31 10.60 18.99 -4.22
N ILE A 32 10.49 20.14 -3.58
CA ILE A 32 11.62 21.04 -3.32
C ILE A 32 11.85 21.07 -1.80
N PRO A 33 13.04 20.73 -1.30
CA PRO A 33 13.31 20.74 0.14
C PRO A 33 13.01 22.10 0.76
N LEU A 34 12.21 22.10 1.80
CA LEU A 34 11.85 23.32 2.52
C LEU A 34 12.89 23.63 3.60
N ARG A 35 13.34 24.88 3.65
CA ARG A 35 14.14 25.43 4.74
C ARG A 35 13.37 26.55 5.41
N TRP A 36 13.42 26.63 6.72
CA TRP A 36 12.79 27.71 7.48
C TRP A 36 13.71 28.21 8.60
N GLU A 37 13.46 29.42 9.02
CA GLU A 37 14.09 30.05 10.19
C GLU A 37 13.05 30.30 11.28
N GLY A 38 13.51 30.50 12.53
CA GLY A 38 12.64 30.80 13.66
C GLY A 38 11.94 29.59 14.25
N GLU A 39 10.82 29.84 14.91
CA GLU A 39 10.00 28.82 15.59
C GLU A 39 8.86 28.38 14.68
N ARG A 40 8.51 27.09 14.76
CA ARG A 40 7.37 26.51 14.05
C ARG A 40 6.54 25.64 14.99
N ASP A 41 5.24 25.84 14.98
CA ASP A 41 4.28 24.98 15.65
C ASP A 41 4.25 23.60 14.98
N ALA A 42 4.55 22.57 15.74
CA ALA A 42 4.52 21.16 15.34
C ALA A 42 3.60 20.35 16.27
N THR A 43 2.53 20.96 16.78
CA THR A 43 1.57 20.31 17.69
C THR A 43 0.40 19.67 16.94
N ARG A 44 0.20 19.99 15.64
CA ARG A 44 -0.91 19.50 14.83
C ARG A 44 -0.39 18.94 13.52
N SER A 45 -0.93 17.78 13.09
CA SER A 45 -0.64 17.21 11.78
C SER A 45 -1.04 18.17 10.65
N GLY A 46 -0.25 18.16 9.59
CA GLY A 46 -0.61 18.83 8.34
C GLY A 46 -1.83 18.16 7.69
N PRO A 47 -2.36 18.75 6.61
CA PRO A 47 -3.45 18.12 5.85
C PRO A 47 -3.03 16.78 5.24
N ALA A 48 -4.01 15.89 5.04
CA ALA A 48 -3.87 14.75 4.16
C ALA A 48 -3.67 15.19 2.71
N SER A 49 -3.11 14.34 1.88
CA SER A 49 -3.10 14.55 0.43
C SER A 49 -4.51 14.71 -0.11
N TYR A 50 -4.67 15.55 -1.15
CA TYR A 50 -5.99 15.84 -1.71
C TYR A 50 -6.69 14.57 -2.17
N GLN A 51 -7.81 14.27 -1.57
CA GLN A 51 -8.60 13.06 -1.75
C GLN A 51 -10.08 13.33 -1.48
N ILE A 52 -10.94 12.39 -1.85
CA ILE A 52 -12.37 12.48 -1.51
C ILE A 52 -12.53 12.37 0.01
N ASN A 53 -13.24 13.33 0.59
CA ASN A 53 -13.59 13.36 2.01
C ASN A 53 -15.01 13.90 2.22
N ALA A 54 -15.47 14.00 3.45
CA ALA A 54 -16.81 14.48 3.77
C ALA A 54 -17.08 15.90 3.25
N GLY A 55 -16.03 16.75 3.16
CA GLY A 55 -16.19 18.16 2.78
C GLY A 55 -16.32 18.39 1.26
N ASN A 56 -15.77 17.49 0.41
CA ASN A 56 -15.78 17.68 -1.05
C ASN A 56 -16.59 16.61 -1.80
N ARG A 57 -17.10 15.57 -1.12
CA ARG A 57 -17.76 14.42 -1.76
C ARG A 57 -18.91 14.82 -2.67
N GLU A 58 -19.84 15.66 -2.20
CA GLU A 58 -20.99 16.09 -3.00
C GLU A 58 -20.55 16.80 -4.29
N LYS A 59 -19.56 17.69 -4.18
CA LYS A 59 -19.01 18.43 -5.32
C LYS A 59 -18.34 17.48 -6.31
N VAL A 60 -17.52 16.54 -5.85
CA VAL A 60 -16.87 15.54 -6.71
C VAL A 60 -17.91 14.67 -7.42
N MET A 61 -18.97 14.24 -6.72
CA MET A 61 -20.05 13.45 -7.32
C MET A 61 -20.86 14.26 -8.34
N ALA A 62 -21.07 15.56 -8.13
CA ALA A 62 -21.70 16.42 -9.12
C ALA A 62 -20.84 16.55 -10.40
N GLU A 63 -19.52 16.66 -10.26
CA GLU A 63 -18.61 16.66 -11.42
C GLU A 63 -18.64 15.31 -12.17
N VAL A 64 -18.66 14.17 -11.45
CA VAL A 64 -18.80 12.82 -12.04
C VAL A 64 -20.09 12.75 -12.87
N HIS A 65 -21.21 13.21 -12.32
CA HIS A 65 -22.52 13.17 -12.99
C HIS A 65 -22.57 14.13 -14.20
N ALA A 66 -21.88 15.27 -14.12
CA ALA A 66 -21.75 16.19 -15.25
C ALA A 66 -20.93 15.58 -16.40
N MET A 67 -19.89 14.81 -16.08
CA MET A 67 -19.06 14.11 -17.08
C MET A 67 -19.78 12.90 -17.70
N ASP A 68 -20.55 12.16 -16.90
CA ASP A 68 -21.33 11.00 -17.36
C ASP A 68 -22.65 10.82 -16.58
N PRO A 69 -23.76 11.39 -17.06
CA PRO A 69 -25.06 11.27 -16.42
C PRO A 69 -25.61 9.83 -16.36
N GLY A 70 -25.06 8.91 -17.16
CA GLY A 70 -25.48 7.50 -17.22
C GLY A 70 -24.78 6.60 -16.20
N LEU A 71 -23.80 7.11 -15.46
CA LEU A 71 -23.17 6.32 -14.42
C LEU A 71 -24.13 6.08 -13.25
N PRO A 72 -24.30 4.82 -12.81
CA PRO A 72 -25.09 4.51 -11.63
C PRO A 72 -24.51 5.22 -10.40
N GLY A 73 -25.38 5.66 -9.49
CA GLY A 73 -25.03 6.41 -8.30
C GLY A 73 -23.85 5.87 -7.50
N ASP A 74 -23.65 6.44 -6.37
CA ASP A 74 -22.46 6.30 -5.50
C ASP A 74 -21.75 4.92 -5.53
N PRO A 75 -20.42 4.86 -5.78
CA PRO A 75 -19.69 3.61 -5.66
C PRO A 75 -19.84 3.07 -4.24
N LEU A 76 -19.97 1.75 -4.14
CA LEU A 76 -19.94 1.04 -2.88
C LEU A 76 -18.55 1.19 -2.22
N TRP A 77 -18.20 2.39 -1.78
CA TRP A 77 -17.19 2.50 -0.75
C TRP A 77 -17.79 1.87 0.49
N PRO A 78 -17.17 0.89 1.09
CA PRO A 78 -17.67 0.38 2.36
C PRO A 78 -17.84 1.56 3.30
N ALA A 79 -18.95 1.62 4.00
CA ALA A 79 -19.25 2.71 4.92
C ALA A 79 -18.08 2.96 5.90
N TYR A 80 -17.37 1.92 6.29
CA TYR A 80 -16.20 2.01 7.18
C TYR A 80 -15.01 2.73 6.55
N ALA A 81 -14.72 2.50 5.27
CA ALA A 81 -13.62 3.21 4.60
C ALA A 81 -13.97 4.69 4.41
N ALA A 82 -15.20 4.98 4.02
CA ALA A 82 -15.68 6.35 3.91
C ALA A 82 -15.60 7.09 5.25
N GLU A 83 -15.96 6.45 6.35
CA GLU A 83 -15.91 7.03 7.70
C GLU A 83 -14.48 7.21 8.20
N ALA A 84 -13.61 6.23 7.97
CA ALA A 84 -12.21 6.28 8.34
C ALA A 84 -11.44 7.40 7.62
N TYR A 85 -11.71 7.61 6.33
CA TYR A 85 -11.05 8.63 5.51
C TYR A 85 -11.78 9.98 5.47
N ALA A 86 -13.08 10.00 5.75
CA ALA A 86 -13.91 11.21 5.72
C ALA A 86 -13.49 12.30 6.72
N GLN A 87 -12.77 11.92 7.78
CA GLN A 87 -12.31 12.86 8.82
C GLN A 87 -11.03 13.61 8.45
N ASN A 88 -10.37 13.27 7.34
CA ASN A 88 -9.13 13.90 6.94
C ASN A 88 -9.39 15.27 6.29
N ASN A 89 -8.82 16.32 6.86
CA ASN A 89 -8.69 17.59 6.18
C ASN A 89 -7.67 17.42 5.03
N ALA A 90 -8.14 17.42 3.79
CA ALA A 90 -7.33 17.16 2.61
C ALA A 90 -6.94 18.46 1.90
N SER A 91 -5.68 18.56 1.46
CA SER A 91 -5.13 19.70 0.74
C SER A 91 -4.06 19.23 -0.25
N GLU A 92 -3.80 20.05 -1.25
CA GLU A 92 -2.59 19.89 -2.06
C GLU A 92 -1.31 20.23 -1.26
N ASP A 93 -1.39 21.13 -0.29
CA ASP A 93 -0.32 21.37 0.70
C ASP A 93 -0.31 20.23 1.72
N CYS A 94 0.37 19.14 1.39
CA CYS A 94 0.31 17.88 2.13
C CYS A 94 1.69 17.23 2.41
N LEU A 95 2.79 17.89 2.08
CA LEU A 95 4.13 17.28 2.18
C LEU A 95 4.73 17.46 3.57
N TYR A 96 4.21 16.66 4.52
CA TYR A 96 4.56 16.73 5.95
C TYR A 96 4.93 15.36 6.50
N VAL A 97 5.70 15.34 7.59
CA VAL A 97 5.94 14.18 8.43
C VAL A 97 5.40 14.43 9.84
N ASP A 98 4.87 13.37 10.44
CA ASP A 98 4.64 13.30 11.88
C ASP A 98 5.69 12.38 12.50
N ILE A 99 6.23 12.77 13.67
CA ILE A 99 7.34 12.10 14.34
C ILE A 99 6.96 11.81 15.77
N TRP A 100 7.13 10.56 16.20
CA TRP A 100 6.98 10.13 17.59
C TRP A 100 8.33 9.65 18.09
N THR A 101 8.81 10.27 19.17
CA THR A 101 10.08 9.90 19.82
C THR A 101 9.91 9.74 21.33
N PRO A 102 10.39 8.65 21.92
CA PRO A 102 10.36 8.49 23.37
C PRO A 102 11.09 9.61 24.13
N SER A 103 12.16 10.15 23.56
CA SER A 103 12.87 11.33 24.10
C SER A 103 13.91 11.84 23.09
N ILE A 104 14.02 13.16 22.98
CA ILE A 104 15.09 13.83 22.21
C ILE A 104 16.38 13.99 23.03
N GLU A 105 16.29 13.90 24.36
CA GLU A 105 17.41 14.07 25.28
C GLU A 105 17.94 12.71 25.76
N ARG A 106 18.70 12.04 24.89
CA ARG A 106 19.31 10.75 25.23
C ARG A 106 20.77 10.69 24.81
N PRO A 107 21.62 10.01 25.61
CA PRO A 107 23.01 9.77 25.22
C PRO A 107 23.14 8.80 24.03
N GLU A 108 22.21 7.85 23.90
CA GLU A 108 22.19 6.86 22.81
C GLU A 108 21.08 7.21 21.82
N LYS A 109 21.41 7.20 20.52
CA LYS A 109 20.47 7.42 19.44
C LYS A 109 19.53 6.22 19.28
N LEU A 110 18.28 6.49 18.95
CA LEU A 110 17.24 5.47 18.78
C LEU A 110 17.14 4.99 17.35
N PRO A 111 16.85 3.70 17.11
CA PRO A 111 16.45 3.20 15.80
C PRO A 111 15.23 3.94 15.27
N VAL A 112 15.19 4.12 13.96
CA VAL A 112 14.16 4.89 13.27
C VAL A 112 13.31 3.97 12.40
N TYR A 113 12.00 4.09 12.51
CA TYR A 113 11.04 3.41 11.63
C TYR A 113 10.28 4.45 10.80
N VAL A 114 10.49 4.43 9.49
CA VAL A 114 9.77 5.28 8.53
C VAL A 114 8.67 4.45 7.92
N TYR A 115 7.42 4.76 8.25
CA TYR A 115 6.26 3.99 7.80
C TYR A 115 5.44 4.74 6.75
N TYR A 116 5.33 4.15 5.58
CA TYR A 116 4.52 4.64 4.46
C TYR A 116 3.13 4.00 4.51
N HIS A 117 2.09 4.82 4.60
CA HIS A 117 0.71 4.35 4.71
C HIS A 117 0.20 3.69 3.43
N GLY A 118 -0.82 2.86 3.55
CA GLY A 118 -1.53 2.26 2.42
C GLY A 118 -2.57 3.18 1.78
N GLY A 119 -3.64 2.59 1.26
CA GLY A 119 -4.78 3.32 0.66
C GLY A 119 -4.75 3.39 -0.86
N ALA A 120 -4.13 2.42 -1.53
CA ALA A 120 -4.15 2.23 -2.98
C ALA A 120 -3.69 3.45 -3.79
N ASN A 121 -2.82 4.30 -3.23
CA ASN A 121 -2.39 5.60 -3.77
C ASN A 121 -3.54 6.59 -4.02
N THR A 122 -4.66 6.45 -3.36
CA THR A 122 -5.86 7.28 -3.55
C THR A 122 -6.43 7.85 -2.28
N ALA A 123 -6.13 7.26 -1.12
CA ALA A 123 -6.69 7.62 0.16
C ALA A 123 -5.71 7.37 1.31
N SER A 124 -6.05 7.81 2.53
CA SER A 124 -5.25 7.74 3.76
C SER A 124 -4.30 8.93 3.96
N SER A 125 -3.47 8.86 4.99
CA SER A 125 -2.52 9.92 5.36
C SER A 125 -1.48 9.43 6.37
N GLY A 126 -0.37 10.17 6.50
CA GLY A 126 0.63 9.95 7.53
C GLY A 126 0.13 10.14 8.98
N HIS A 127 -1.08 10.66 9.17
CA HIS A 127 -1.70 10.86 10.49
C HIS A 127 -3.00 10.05 10.68
N PHE A 128 -3.22 9.00 9.87
CA PHE A 128 -4.37 8.12 10.03
C PHE A 128 -4.37 7.49 11.43
N ARG A 129 -5.48 7.63 12.18
CA ARG A 129 -5.54 7.33 13.62
C ARG A 129 -5.31 5.86 13.95
N LEU A 130 -5.74 4.94 13.09
CA LEU A 130 -5.53 3.49 13.26
C LEU A 130 -4.04 3.15 13.39
N GLU A 131 -3.20 3.94 12.76
CA GLU A 131 -1.74 3.80 12.70
C GLU A 131 -1.02 4.83 13.59
N ASN A 132 -1.68 5.41 14.61
CA ASN A 132 -0.99 6.30 15.56
C ASN A 132 0.19 5.57 16.19
N ALA A 133 1.36 6.18 16.17
CA ALA A 133 2.60 5.49 16.50
C ALA A 133 3.06 5.67 17.95
N ALA A 134 2.29 6.36 18.81
CA ALA A 134 2.71 6.64 20.17
C ALA A 134 2.98 5.36 20.99
N ASN A 135 2.08 4.37 20.91
CA ASN A 135 2.24 3.11 21.61
C ASN A 135 3.45 2.32 21.11
N LEU A 136 3.61 2.19 19.79
CA LEU A 136 4.73 1.48 19.18
C LEU A 136 6.07 2.16 19.55
N ALA A 137 6.14 3.48 19.44
CA ALA A 137 7.35 4.25 19.78
C ALA A 137 7.76 4.08 21.24
N ARG A 138 6.77 4.22 22.17
CA ARG A 138 6.99 4.09 23.60
C ARG A 138 7.45 2.70 24.01
N GLU A 139 6.69 1.69 23.59
CA GLU A 139 6.87 0.34 24.08
C GLU A 139 8.09 -0.35 23.47
N GLU A 140 8.44 0.00 22.22
CA GLU A 140 9.61 -0.57 21.57
C GLU A 140 10.86 0.30 21.62
N ASN A 141 10.76 1.49 22.24
CA ASN A 141 11.87 2.42 22.36
C ASN A 141 12.53 2.75 21.00
N ILE A 142 11.71 3.15 20.04
CA ILE A 142 12.08 3.52 18.66
C ILE A 142 11.49 4.87 18.30
N ILE A 143 12.06 5.53 17.32
CA ILE A 143 11.42 6.68 16.68
C ILE A 143 10.58 6.19 15.52
N VAL A 144 9.35 6.69 15.43
CA VAL A 144 8.48 6.42 14.27
C VAL A 144 8.23 7.71 13.52
N VAL A 145 8.42 7.66 12.20
CA VAL A 145 8.16 8.78 11.30
C VAL A 145 7.14 8.36 10.26
N ARG A 146 6.10 9.17 10.06
CA ARG A 146 5.04 8.88 9.11
C ARG A 146 4.87 10.05 8.13
N PRO A 147 5.32 9.89 6.88
CA PRO A 147 5.14 10.90 5.83
C PRO A 147 3.73 10.86 5.24
N THR A 148 3.23 12.03 4.86
CA THR A 148 2.13 12.21 3.91
C THR A 148 2.74 12.63 2.58
N TYR A 149 2.23 12.11 1.46
CA TYR A 149 2.74 12.30 0.11
C TYR A 149 1.60 12.44 -0.90
N ARG A 150 1.86 13.04 -2.07
CA ARG A 150 0.84 13.20 -3.12
C ARG A 150 0.30 11.85 -3.60
N MET A 151 -1.00 11.79 -3.80
CA MET A 151 -1.73 10.60 -4.24
C MET A 151 -2.70 10.93 -5.39
N GLY A 152 -3.42 9.93 -5.85
CA GLY A 152 -4.42 10.07 -6.90
C GLY A 152 -3.84 10.67 -8.17
N ALA A 153 -4.61 11.48 -8.86
CA ALA A 153 -4.16 12.11 -10.10
C ALA A 153 -3.03 13.13 -9.89
N LEU A 154 -2.97 13.75 -8.71
CA LEU A 154 -1.95 14.77 -8.40
C LEU A 154 -0.56 14.16 -8.09
N GLY A 155 -0.51 12.87 -7.73
CA GLY A 155 0.73 12.16 -7.41
C GLY A 155 1.07 11.02 -8.36
N CYS A 156 0.06 10.38 -8.97
CA CYS A 156 0.20 9.10 -9.65
C CYS A 156 -0.42 9.05 -11.06
N VAL A 157 -0.75 10.20 -11.66
CA VAL A 157 -0.97 10.33 -13.11
C VAL A 157 0.21 11.05 -13.72
N HIS A 158 0.79 10.45 -14.76
CA HIS A 158 2.12 10.82 -15.26
C HIS A 158 2.03 11.79 -16.45
N PHE A 159 1.57 13.01 -16.20
CA PHE A 159 1.42 14.03 -17.25
C PHE A 159 2.74 14.37 -17.94
N GLY A 160 3.89 14.17 -17.31
CA GLY A 160 5.20 14.35 -17.92
C GLY A 160 5.52 13.35 -19.06
N LEU A 161 4.73 12.27 -19.19
CA LEU A 161 4.85 11.36 -20.34
C LEU A 161 4.14 11.89 -21.61
N VAL A 162 3.29 12.91 -21.46
CA VAL A 162 2.44 13.44 -22.55
C VAL A 162 2.51 14.98 -22.66
N SER A 163 3.36 15.62 -21.85
CA SER A 163 3.49 17.09 -21.81
C SER A 163 4.94 17.51 -21.61
N ASP A 164 5.45 18.32 -22.52
CA ASP A 164 6.77 18.93 -22.39
C ASP A 164 6.79 20.07 -21.34
N ARG A 165 5.62 20.54 -20.91
CA ARG A 165 5.48 21.60 -19.91
C ARG A 165 5.83 21.11 -18.50
N PHE A 166 5.57 19.84 -18.21
CA PHE A 166 5.77 19.22 -16.90
C PHE A 166 6.59 17.93 -17.01
N PRO A 167 7.83 17.97 -17.54
CA PRO A 167 8.61 16.76 -17.77
C PRO A 167 8.91 15.98 -16.47
N GLU A 168 8.92 16.65 -15.32
CA GLU A 168 9.10 16.02 -14.01
C GLU A 168 7.82 15.40 -13.42
N ALA A 169 6.64 15.62 -14.03
CA ALA A 169 5.36 15.07 -13.55
C ALA A 169 5.20 13.58 -13.86
N ILE A 170 6.18 12.80 -13.41
CA ILE A 170 6.24 11.35 -13.51
C ILE A 170 6.54 10.82 -12.10
N ASN A 171 5.72 9.92 -11.58
CA ASN A 171 5.94 9.32 -10.25
C ASN A 171 6.06 10.34 -9.10
N LEU A 172 5.28 11.43 -9.14
CA LEU A 172 5.40 12.51 -8.16
C LEU A 172 5.18 12.03 -6.72
N GLY A 173 4.22 11.12 -6.48
CA GLY A 173 4.02 10.53 -5.17
C GLY A 173 5.24 9.74 -4.68
N LEU A 174 5.92 9.01 -5.58
CA LEU A 174 7.17 8.33 -5.24
C LEU A 174 8.32 9.30 -5.00
N GLN A 175 8.41 10.38 -5.80
CA GLN A 175 9.40 11.44 -5.56
C GLN A 175 9.22 12.07 -4.18
N ASP A 176 7.97 12.28 -3.73
CA ASP A 176 7.68 12.77 -2.39
C ASP A 176 8.11 11.78 -1.30
N GLN A 177 7.88 10.47 -1.51
CA GLN A 177 8.31 9.41 -0.60
C GLN A 177 9.84 9.36 -0.48
N ILE A 178 10.56 9.50 -1.60
CA ILE A 178 12.02 9.61 -1.64
C ILE A 178 12.48 10.86 -0.89
N ALA A 179 11.87 12.02 -1.14
CA ALA A 179 12.20 13.28 -0.49
C ALA A 179 11.97 13.22 1.03
N ALA A 180 10.89 12.56 1.47
CA ALA A 180 10.62 12.34 2.89
C ALA A 180 11.69 11.46 3.56
N LEU A 181 12.11 10.36 2.90
CA LEU A 181 13.19 9.52 3.42
C LEU A 181 14.52 10.28 3.53
N GLN A 182 14.86 11.06 2.49
CA GLN A 182 16.05 11.89 2.52
C GLN A 182 15.99 12.93 3.63
N TRP A 183 14.82 13.57 3.80
CA TRP A 183 14.61 14.52 4.90
C TRP A 183 14.81 13.84 6.28
N VAL A 184 14.30 12.64 6.46
CA VAL A 184 14.50 11.86 7.69
C VAL A 184 15.98 11.61 7.92
N TYR A 185 16.69 11.10 6.92
CA TYR A 185 18.12 10.84 7.03
C TYR A 185 18.92 12.10 7.44
N ASP A 186 18.58 13.25 6.87
CA ASP A 186 19.29 14.50 7.10
C ASP A 186 18.96 15.15 8.47
N ASN A 187 17.78 14.86 9.06
CA ASN A 187 17.28 15.61 10.21
C ASN A 187 16.99 14.76 11.46
N ILE A 188 16.88 13.44 11.37
CA ILE A 188 16.35 12.63 12.47
C ILE A 188 17.24 12.60 13.71
N GLU A 189 18.51 12.94 13.58
CA GLU A 189 19.42 13.07 14.71
C GLU A 189 19.00 14.18 15.68
N ALA A 190 18.37 15.25 15.19
CA ALA A 190 17.81 16.32 16.03
C ALA A 190 16.62 15.85 16.88
N PHE A 191 16.01 14.70 16.56
CA PHE A 191 14.93 14.07 17.30
C PHE A 191 15.39 12.87 18.15
N GLY A 192 16.72 12.68 18.28
CA GLY A 192 17.33 11.58 19.02
C GLY A 192 17.46 10.28 18.22
N GLY A 193 17.29 10.32 16.89
CA GLY A 193 17.35 9.15 16.00
C GLY A 193 18.74 8.83 15.49
N ASP A 194 18.94 7.56 15.16
CA ASP A 194 20.12 7.03 14.47
C ASP A 194 19.85 6.94 12.97
N LYS A 195 20.42 7.86 12.19
CA LYS A 195 20.26 7.90 10.74
C LYS A 195 20.85 6.68 10.02
N ASP A 196 21.80 5.96 10.65
CA ASP A 196 22.40 4.76 10.10
C ASP A 196 21.62 3.49 10.45
N ASN A 197 20.56 3.63 11.25
CA ASN A 197 19.67 2.56 11.68
C ASN A 197 18.21 2.82 11.31
N ILE A 198 17.97 3.13 10.02
CA ILE A 198 16.63 3.37 9.47
C ILE A 198 16.05 2.07 8.94
N THR A 199 14.88 1.72 9.44
CA THR A 199 13.98 0.70 8.88
C THR A 199 12.87 1.41 8.12
N VAL A 200 12.69 1.09 6.85
CA VAL A 200 11.51 1.53 6.09
C VAL A 200 10.43 0.45 6.14
N GLY A 201 9.18 0.84 6.26
CA GLY A 201 8.08 -0.12 6.23
C GLY A 201 6.81 0.48 5.67
N GLY A 202 5.88 -0.40 5.31
CA GLY A 202 4.58 0.00 4.80
C GLY A 202 3.69 -1.20 4.55
N GLU A 203 2.40 -0.90 4.47
CA GLU A 203 1.35 -1.87 4.20
C GLU A 203 0.65 -1.51 2.89
N SER A 204 0.24 -2.52 2.08
CA SER A 204 -0.51 -2.29 0.84
C SER A 204 0.25 -1.37 -0.14
N ALA A 205 -0.31 -0.25 -0.55
CA ALA A 205 0.38 0.75 -1.36
C ALA A 205 1.64 1.30 -0.69
N GLY A 206 1.69 1.33 0.65
CA GLY A 206 2.90 1.66 1.40
C GLY A 206 4.00 0.61 1.24
N ALA A 207 3.65 -0.66 1.17
CA ALA A 207 4.62 -1.73 0.85
C ALA A 207 5.14 -1.60 -0.60
N THR A 208 4.29 -1.15 -1.52
CA THR A 208 4.70 -0.75 -2.88
C THR A 208 5.73 0.38 -2.82
N ALA A 209 5.48 1.42 -2.02
CA ALA A 209 6.45 2.50 -1.81
C ALA A 209 7.80 1.96 -1.32
N VAL A 210 7.79 1.09 -0.30
CA VAL A 210 9.01 0.44 0.21
C VAL A 210 9.75 -0.31 -0.91
N SER A 211 9.05 -1.06 -1.75
CA SER A 211 9.67 -1.78 -2.86
C SER A 211 10.38 -0.84 -3.84
N HIS A 212 9.78 0.31 -4.16
CA HIS A 212 10.40 1.32 -5.02
C HIS A 212 11.62 1.98 -4.36
N LEU A 213 11.54 2.28 -3.07
CA LEU A 213 12.68 2.79 -2.31
C LEU A 213 13.85 1.80 -2.28
N LEU A 214 13.58 0.50 -2.23
CA LEU A 214 14.61 -0.55 -2.33
C LEU A 214 15.21 -0.66 -3.74
N THR A 215 14.44 -0.35 -4.77
CA THR A 215 14.89 -0.48 -6.17
C THR A 215 15.54 0.80 -6.70
N TYR A 216 15.24 1.96 -6.11
CA TYR A 216 15.84 3.23 -6.51
C TYR A 216 17.26 3.40 -5.95
N PRO A 217 18.29 3.54 -6.80
CA PRO A 217 19.68 3.60 -6.33
C PRO A 217 19.97 4.73 -5.33
N GLY A 218 19.24 5.85 -5.42
CA GLY A 218 19.44 7.01 -4.56
C GLY A 218 19.03 6.81 -3.09
N THR A 219 18.23 5.78 -2.79
CA THR A 219 17.75 5.51 -1.42
C THR A 219 18.34 4.25 -0.78
N GLN A 220 18.96 3.37 -1.58
CA GLN A 220 19.45 2.08 -1.09
C GLN A 220 20.45 2.18 0.06
N SER A 221 21.32 3.20 0.04
CA SER A 221 22.30 3.44 1.11
C SER A 221 21.68 3.99 2.40
N LEU A 222 20.49 4.56 2.33
CA LEU A 222 19.79 5.14 3.48
C LEU A 222 19.04 4.08 4.30
N ILE A 223 18.76 2.92 3.70
CA ILE A 223 17.89 1.89 4.27
C ILE A 223 18.74 0.77 4.88
N ARG A 224 18.60 0.57 6.18
CA ARG A 224 19.23 -0.54 6.90
C ARG A 224 18.38 -1.79 6.89
N ARG A 225 17.03 -1.64 6.97
CA ARG A 225 16.06 -2.74 6.99
C ARG A 225 14.78 -2.37 6.27
N ALA A 226 14.03 -3.38 5.87
CA ALA A 226 12.71 -3.17 5.30
C ALA A 226 11.66 -4.10 5.92
N ILE A 227 10.43 -3.58 6.08
CA ILE A 227 9.24 -4.34 6.44
C ILE A 227 8.20 -4.14 5.35
N ILE A 228 7.79 -5.22 4.69
CA ILE A 228 6.92 -5.21 3.51
C ILE A 228 5.66 -5.99 3.86
N GLN A 229 4.52 -5.31 4.04
CA GLN A 229 3.28 -5.95 4.47
C GLN A 229 2.22 -5.91 3.37
N SER A 230 1.62 -7.06 3.10
CA SER A 230 0.51 -7.20 2.14
C SER A 230 0.85 -6.60 0.76
N PHE A 231 1.99 -7.03 0.21
CA PHE A 231 2.58 -6.51 -1.01
C PHE A 231 2.19 -7.34 -2.24
N SER A 232 1.92 -6.67 -3.34
CA SER A 232 1.52 -7.29 -4.62
C SER A 232 2.46 -6.86 -5.77
N PRO A 233 3.74 -7.27 -5.76
CA PRO A 233 4.77 -6.75 -6.67
C PRO A 233 4.61 -7.16 -8.13
N PHE A 234 3.89 -8.25 -8.40
CA PHE A 234 3.69 -8.79 -9.76
C PHE A 234 2.48 -8.21 -10.47
N HIS A 235 1.80 -7.25 -9.84
CA HIS A 235 0.56 -6.70 -10.40
C HIS A 235 0.74 -5.27 -10.87
N VAL A 236 0.01 -4.89 -11.92
CA VAL A 236 -0.15 -3.50 -12.38
C VAL A 236 -0.68 -2.56 -11.28
N TRP A 237 -1.21 -3.12 -10.21
CA TRP A 237 -1.58 -2.38 -9.01
C TRP A 237 -0.37 -1.81 -8.26
N CYS A 238 0.76 -2.47 -8.36
CA CYS A 238 2.01 -2.02 -7.76
C CYS A 238 2.74 -1.04 -8.68
N THR A 239 2.91 -1.44 -9.97
CA THR A 239 3.68 -0.65 -10.93
C THR A 239 3.15 -0.93 -12.33
N GLN A 240 3.03 0.12 -13.12
CA GLN A 240 2.58 0.08 -14.50
C GLN A 240 3.75 0.17 -15.46
N GLU A 241 3.59 -0.34 -16.68
CA GLU A 241 4.49 -0.06 -17.77
C GLU A 241 4.31 1.38 -18.27
N LYS A 242 5.34 1.92 -18.91
CA LYS A 242 5.34 3.32 -19.39
C LYS A 242 4.15 3.62 -20.33
N GLU A 243 3.83 2.68 -21.20
CA GLU A 243 2.74 2.79 -22.16
C GLU A 243 1.37 2.90 -21.48
N ASP A 244 1.18 2.22 -20.35
CA ASP A 244 -0.03 2.34 -19.53
C ASP A 244 -0.14 3.72 -18.90
N GLY A 245 0.97 4.25 -18.39
CA GLY A 245 1.04 5.60 -17.84
C GLY A 245 0.70 6.67 -18.89
N VAL A 246 1.22 6.53 -20.12
CA VAL A 246 0.86 7.40 -21.26
C VAL A 246 -0.64 7.34 -21.55
N ALA A 247 -1.20 6.14 -21.67
CA ALA A 247 -2.62 5.95 -21.98
C ALA A 247 -3.52 6.55 -20.89
N ILE A 248 -3.17 6.37 -19.61
CA ILE A 248 -3.94 6.94 -18.48
C ILE A 248 -3.88 8.48 -18.51
N ALA A 249 -2.69 9.07 -18.69
CA ALA A 249 -2.56 10.51 -18.77
C ALA A 249 -3.37 11.11 -19.94
N GLN A 250 -3.36 10.46 -21.11
CA GLN A 250 -4.18 10.86 -22.27
C GLN A 250 -5.68 10.77 -21.97
N ILE A 251 -6.15 9.70 -21.29
CA ILE A 251 -7.55 9.55 -20.88
C ILE A 251 -7.96 10.70 -19.95
N TYR A 252 -7.12 11.08 -18.98
CA TYR A 252 -7.41 12.21 -18.11
C TYR A 252 -7.53 13.52 -18.90
N LEU A 253 -6.61 13.82 -19.83
CA LEU A 253 -6.67 15.02 -20.67
C LEU A 253 -7.93 15.03 -21.53
N GLN A 254 -8.30 13.90 -22.12
CA GLN A 254 -9.50 13.77 -22.96
C GLN A 254 -10.79 14.02 -22.16
N ILE A 255 -10.95 13.37 -20.99
CA ILE A 255 -12.16 13.52 -20.16
C ILE A 255 -12.27 14.95 -19.62
N LEU A 256 -11.14 15.57 -19.24
CA LEU A 256 -11.08 16.95 -18.76
C LEU A 256 -11.20 17.98 -19.89
N ASN A 257 -11.25 17.53 -21.15
CA ASN A 257 -11.26 18.39 -22.35
C ASN A 257 -10.08 19.39 -22.36
N ILE A 258 -8.88 18.87 -22.07
CA ILE A 258 -7.63 19.63 -22.02
C ILE A 258 -6.85 19.38 -23.30
N ASP A 259 -6.77 20.41 -24.14
CA ASP A 259 -5.97 20.48 -25.37
C ASP A 259 -4.59 21.11 -25.13
N ASP A 260 -4.48 21.95 -24.09
CA ASP A 260 -3.28 22.65 -23.68
C ASP A 260 -2.96 22.34 -22.21
N THR A 261 -1.85 21.66 -21.99
CA THR A 261 -1.43 21.22 -20.64
C THR A 261 -1.06 22.38 -19.71
N ASP A 262 -0.85 23.60 -20.22
CA ASP A 262 -0.65 24.80 -19.40
C ASP A 262 -1.87 25.11 -18.51
N LYS A 263 -3.04 24.59 -18.84
CA LYS A 263 -4.27 24.70 -18.03
C LYS A 263 -4.29 23.79 -16.79
N LEU A 264 -3.48 22.73 -16.74
CA LEU A 264 -3.51 21.73 -15.65
C LEU A 264 -3.32 22.33 -14.25
N PRO A 265 -2.37 23.26 -13.99
CA PRO A 265 -2.18 23.84 -12.65
C PRO A 265 -3.37 24.66 -12.15
N THR A 266 -4.20 25.19 -13.05
CA THR A 266 -5.32 26.09 -12.70
C THR A 266 -6.65 25.35 -12.56
N LEU A 267 -6.70 24.06 -12.90
CA LEU A 267 -7.92 23.28 -12.75
C LEU A 267 -8.29 23.08 -11.29
N ASP A 268 -9.59 23.08 -11.03
CA ASP A 268 -10.11 22.65 -9.75
C ASP A 268 -9.67 21.20 -9.48
N PRO A 269 -9.01 20.92 -8.34
CA PRO A 269 -8.53 19.58 -8.04
C PRO A 269 -9.65 18.53 -7.91
N ASP A 270 -10.90 18.93 -7.60
CA ASP A 270 -12.06 18.04 -7.58
C ASP A 270 -12.34 17.40 -8.93
N LYS A 271 -11.99 18.05 -10.05
CA LYS A 271 -12.13 17.47 -11.39
C LYS A 271 -11.24 16.25 -11.59
N PHE A 272 -10.02 16.26 -11.05
CA PHE A 272 -9.14 15.10 -11.09
C PHE A 272 -9.71 13.93 -10.26
N LEU A 273 -10.29 14.22 -9.09
CA LEU A 273 -10.97 13.22 -8.26
C LEU A 273 -12.21 12.65 -8.97
N ALA A 274 -12.96 13.50 -9.68
CA ALA A 274 -14.13 13.08 -10.45
C ALA A 274 -13.73 12.11 -11.59
N VAL A 275 -12.70 12.46 -12.37
CA VAL A 275 -12.17 11.55 -13.42
C VAL A 275 -11.74 10.23 -12.81
N HIS A 276 -11.00 10.24 -11.70
CA HIS A 276 -10.58 9.03 -11.02
C HIS A 276 -11.78 8.16 -10.59
N SER A 277 -12.78 8.76 -9.95
CA SER A 277 -13.99 8.07 -9.52
C SER A 277 -14.77 7.47 -10.69
N MET A 278 -14.86 8.19 -11.80
CA MET A 278 -15.48 7.71 -13.03
C MET A 278 -14.72 6.50 -13.59
N LEU A 279 -13.40 6.57 -13.67
CA LEU A 279 -12.58 5.48 -14.18
C LEU A 279 -12.65 4.22 -13.31
N GLN A 280 -12.71 4.36 -11.98
CA GLN A 280 -12.92 3.23 -11.09
C GLN A 280 -14.26 2.52 -11.33
N ARG A 281 -15.30 3.24 -11.75
CA ARG A 281 -16.61 2.66 -12.06
C ARG A 281 -16.64 1.93 -13.38
N TYR A 282 -15.92 2.44 -14.38
CA TYR A 282 -15.81 1.78 -15.68
C TYR A 282 -14.93 0.52 -15.64
N PHE A 283 -13.93 0.53 -14.75
CA PHE A 283 -12.96 -0.56 -14.62
C PHE A 283 -12.88 -1.03 -13.15
N PRO A 284 -13.99 -1.57 -12.61
CA PRO A 284 -13.99 -2.05 -11.25
C PRO A 284 -12.99 -3.22 -11.10
N ALA A 285 -12.30 -3.25 -9.97
CA ALA A 285 -11.23 -4.22 -9.71
C ALA A 285 -11.67 -5.68 -9.79
N ASP A 286 -12.94 -5.96 -9.51
CA ASP A 286 -13.54 -7.30 -9.60
C ASP A 286 -13.81 -7.77 -11.03
N LYS A 287 -13.83 -6.86 -11.99
CA LYS A 287 -14.03 -7.18 -13.42
C LYS A 287 -12.78 -6.96 -14.26
N ASN A 288 -11.79 -6.26 -13.75
CA ASN A 288 -10.55 -5.98 -14.46
C ASN A 288 -9.37 -5.93 -13.51
N CYS A 289 -8.86 -7.09 -13.13
CA CYS A 289 -7.69 -7.22 -12.26
C CYS A 289 -6.42 -6.62 -12.87
N ALA A 290 -6.40 -6.36 -14.17
CA ALA A 290 -5.22 -5.94 -14.91
C ALA A 290 -5.06 -4.41 -15.03
N TRP A 291 -5.97 -3.58 -14.47
CA TRP A 291 -5.92 -2.14 -14.69
C TRP A 291 -6.18 -1.30 -13.44
N ARG A 292 -5.38 -0.25 -13.27
CA ARG A 292 -5.57 0.79 -12.26
C ARG A 292 -5.41 2.18 -12.89
N PRO A 293 -6.26 3.14 -12.53
CA PRO A 293 -6.18 4.51 -13.09
C PRO A 293 -5.09 5.37 -12.47
N VAL A 294 -4.43 4.91 -11.40
CA VAL A 294 -3.31 5.60 -10.72
C VAL A 294 -2.35 4.57 -10.12
N GLY A 295 -1.08 4.90 -10.11
CA GLY A 295 -0.03 4.08 -9.53
C GLY A 295 1.33 4.44 -10.12
N PRO A 296 2.45 4.04 -9.53
CA PRO A 296 3.79 4.25 -10.09
C PRO A 296 3.94 3.62 -11.47
N VAL A 297 4.81 4.21 -12.30
CA VAL A 297 5.11 3.75 -13.67
C VAL A 297 6.60 3.52 -13.84
N VAL A 298 6.98 2.52 -14.64
CA VAL A 298 8.37 2.34 -15.08
C VAL A 298 8.76 3.54 -15.94
N ASP A 299 9.71 4.34 -15.47
CA ASP A 299 10.17 5.56 -16.14
C ASP A 299 11.67 5.52 -16.51
N GLY A 300 12.36 4.49 -16.08
CA GLY A 300 13.81 4.32 -16.31
C GLY A 300 14.69 5.14 -15.36
N ASN A 301 14.12 5.94 -14.46
CA ASN A 301 14.81 6.80 -13.51
C ASN A 301 14.42 6.46 -12.06
N PHE A 302 13.29 6.97 -11.56
CA PHE A 302 12.79 6.67 -10.21
C PHE A 302 12.31 5.22 -10.08
N VAL A 303 11.74 4.69 -11.13
CA VAL A 303 11.38 3.28 -11.30
C VAL A 303 12.15 2.72 -12.51
N PRO A 304 13.39 2.25 -12.31
CA PRO A 304 14.23 1.75 -13.40
C PRO A 304 13.64 0.54 -14.11
N GLN A 305 12.95 -0.31 -13.36
CA GLN A 305 12.26 -1.52 -13.85
C GLN A 305 11.19 -1.94 -12.83
N LEU A 306 10.34 -2.90 -13.21
CA LEU A 306 9.35 -3.45 -12.29
C LEU A 306 10.00 -3.95 -10.99
N PRO A 307 9.50 -3.56 -9.81
CA PRO A 307 10.09 -3.98 -8.53
C PRO A 307 10.19 -5.50 -8.38
N ALA A 308 9.19 -6.23 -8.84
CA ALA A 308 9.19 -7.69 -8.82
C ALA A 308 10.43 -8.27 -9.52
N ARG A 309 10.77 -7.74 -10.69
CA ARG A 309 11.93 -8.15 -11.45
C ARG A 309 13.24 -7.79 -10.73
N PHE A 310 13.33 -6.55 -10.24
CA PHE A 310 14.49 -6.13 -9.47
C PHE A 310 14.73 -7.00 -8.24
N LEU A 311 13.68 -7.19 -7.42
CA LEU A 311 13.76 -7.92 -6.16
C LEU A 311 14.01 -9.43 -6.38
N SER A 312 13.66 -9.99 -7.55
CA SER A 312 13.90 -11.39 -7.88
C SER A 312 15.20 -11.66 -8.61
N GLU A 313 15.79 -10.70 -9.32
CA GLU A 313 16.97 -10.91 -10.18
C GLU A 313 18.26 -10.28 -9.64
N ARG A 314 18.17 -9.33 -8.71
CA ARG A 314 19.35 -8.58 -8.23
C ARG A 314 19.71 -8.89 -6.79
N THR A 315 21.02 -8.95 -6.54
CA THR A 315 21.58 -8.92 -5.20
C THR A 315 21.44 -7.51 -4.62
N TYR A 316 20.89 -7.40 -3.41
CA TYR A 316 20.81 -6.12 -2.72
C TYR A 316 22.22 -5.61 -2.38
N PRO A 317 22.54 -4.33 -2.59
CA PRO A 317 23.92 -3.85 -2.50
C PRO A 317 24.50 -3.84 -1.08
N ARG A 318 23.64 -3.80 -0.05
CA ARG A 318 24.09 -3.82 1.35
C ARG A 318 24.21 -5.25 1.85
N GLN A 319 25.39 -5.60 2.39
CA GLN A 319 25.63 -6.92 3.01
C GLN A 319 24.95 -7.06 4.38
N ASP A 320 24.62 -5.94 5.01
CA ASP A 320 24.02 -5.85 6.33
C ASP A 320 22.50 -5.55 6.29
N PHE A 321 21.84 -5.74 5.14
CA PHE A 321 20.41 -5.54 4.95
C PHE A 321 19.60 -6.73 5.47
N GLU A 322 18.51 -6.45 6.20
CA GLU A 322 17.56 -7.46 6.66
C GLU A 322 16.14 -7.10 6.23
N VAL A 323 15.30 -8.11 5.99
CA VAL A 323 13.92 -7.91 5.54
C VAL A 323 12.92 -8.75 6.35
N MET A 324 11.76 -8.13 6.65
CA MET A 324 10.57 -8.79 7.16
C MET A 324 9.46 -8.65 6.13
N ILE A 325 8.78 -9.76 5.81
CA ILE A 325 7.67 -9.78 4.85
C ILE A 325 6.44 -10.35 5.55
N GLY A 326 5.32 -9.66 5.43
CA GLY A 326 4.06 -10.07 6.02
C GLY A 326 2.91 -10.03 5.04
N PHE A 327 1.88 -10.82 5.32
CA PHE A 327 0.62 -10.83 4.59
C PHE A 327 -0.52 -11.37 5.46
N ALA A 328 -1.75 -11.07 5.08
CA ALA A 328 -2.91 -11.65 5.73
C ALA A 328 -3.31 -12.99 5.08
N LYS A 329 -3.93 -13.87 5.87
CA LYS A 329 -4.41 -15.18 5.38
C LYS A 329 -5.48 -15.01 4.31
N ASP A 330 -6.42 -14.10 4.53
CA ASP A 330 -7.61 -13.89 3.72
C ASP A 330 -7.64 -12.47 3.12
N GLU A 331 -6.53 -12.03 2.52
CA GLU A 331 -6.32 -10.66 2.00
C GLU A 331 -7.51 -10.11 1.19
N TRP A 332 -8.01 -10.93 0.24
CA TRP A 332 -9.04 -10.50 -0.71
C TRP A 332 -10.42 -10.33 -0.07
N GLN A 333 -10.64 -10.82 1.15
CA GLN A 333 -11.93 -10.62 1.85
C GLN A 333 -12.23 -9.15 2.12
N TYR A 334 -11.19 -8.32 2.30
CA TYR A 334 -11.34 -6.87 2.35
C TYR A 334 -11.96 -6.32 1.05
N PHE A 335 -11.44 -6.76 -0.11
CA PHE A 335 -11.89 -6.30 -1.42
C PHE A 335 -13.22 -6.93 -1.85
N ARG A 336 -13.60 -8.07 -1.27
CA ARG A 336 -14.86 -8.74 -1.52
C ARG A 336 -16.06 -7.85 -1.19
N GLY A 337 -15.97 -7.03 -0.16
CA GLY A 337 -16.99 -6.04 0.19
C GLY A 337 -17.28 -5.00 -0.89
N HIS A 338 -16.36 -4.81 -1.85
CA HIS A 338 -16.46 -3.84 -2.94
C HIS A 338 -16.95 -4.43 -4.26
N SER A 339 -17.21 -5.74 -4.32
CA SER A 339 -17.43 -6.48 -5.55
C SER A 339 -18.72 -7.28 -5.51
N LYS A 340 -19.63 -7.00 -6.45
CA LYS A 340 -20.85 -7.81 -6.60
C LYS A 340 -20.53 -9.24 -7.01
N THR A 341 -19.55 -9.44 -7.88
CA THR A 341 -19.08 -10.77 -8.29
C THR A 341 -18.52 -11.55 -7.12
N SER A 342 -17.72 -10.91 -6.28
CA SER A 342 -17.19 -11.54 -5.06
C SER A 342 -18.26 -11.84 -4.01
N GLN A 343 -19.35 -11.06 -3.96
CA GLN A 343 -20.46 -11.26 -3.01
C GLN A 343 -21.49 -12.26 -3.50
N HIS A 344 -21.87 -12.19 -4.78
CA HIS A 344 -23.05 -12.85 -5.34
C HIS A 344 -22.79 -13.48 -6.71
N GLY A 345 -21.53 -13.56 -7.16
CA GLY A 345 -21.18 -14.14 -8.46
C GLY A 345 -21.44 -15.66 -8.50
N THR A 346 -21.80 -16.12 -9.67
CA THR A 346 -21.88 -17.56 -9.99
C THR A 346 -20.47 -18.13 -10.21
N GLU A 347 -20.37 -19.45 -10.35
CA GLU A 347 -19.13 -20.12 -10.75
C GLU A 347 -18.59 -19.55 -12.07
N ASP A 348 -19.45 -19.35 -13.07
CA ASP A 348 -19.08 -18.80 -14.37
C ASP A 348 -18.54 -17.37 -14.27
N ASP A 349 -19.12 -16.54 -13.39
CA ASP A 349 -18.62 -15.19 -13.15
C ASP A 349 -17.22 -15.20 -12.56
N VAL A 350 -16.94 -16.09 -11.61
CA VAL A 350 -15.63 -16.24 -10.99
C VAL A 350 -14.60 -16.78 -11.98
N ILE A 351 -14.97 -17.79 -12.77
CA ILE A 351 -14.11 -18.34 -13.82
C ILE A 351 -13.78 -17.26 -14.87
N ALA A 352 -14.74 -16.39 -15.22
CA ALA A 352 -14.49 -15.27 -16.14
C ALA A 352 -13.48 -14.25 -15.59
N VAL A 353 -13.48 -13.99 -14.26
CA VAL A 353 -12.42 -13.18 -13.61
C VAL A 353 -11.07 -13.90 -13.70
N PHE A 354 -11.02 -15.18 -13.36
CA PHE A 354 -9.79 -15.97 -13.43
C PHE A 354 -9.23 -16.07 -14.85
N ALA A 355 -10.07 -16.10 -15.87
CA ALA A 355 -9.63 -16.15 -17.26
C ALA A 355 -8.77 -14.93 -17.67
N GLN A 356 -8.98 -13.79 -17.04
CA GLN A 356 -8.15 -12.59 -17.27
C GLN A 356 -6.71 -12.76 -16.74
N VAL A 357 -6.55 -13.54 -15.68
CA VAL A 357 -5.26 -13.77 -15.02
C VAL A 357 -4.57 -15.03 -15.54
N PHE A 358 -5.31 -16.14 -15.66
CA PHE A 358 -4.78 -17.48 -15.95
C PHE A 358 -5.06 -17.98 -17.37
N GLY A 359 -5.81 -17.19 -18.17
CA GLY A 359 -6.37 -17.65 -19.45
C GLY A 359 -7.50 -18.67 -19.25
N GLU A 360 -8.30 -18.92 -20.29
CA GLU A 360 -9.53 -19.71 -20.18
C GLU A 360 -9.31 -21.14 -19.64
N GLY A 361 -8.31 -21.85 -20.16
CA GLY A 361 -8.00 -23.21 -19.70
C GLY A 361 -7.41 -23.26 -18.27
N GLY A 362 -6.69 -22.23 -17.83
CA GLY A 362 -6.15 -22.10 -16.48
C GLY A 362 -7.22 -21.72 -15.46
N ALA A 363 -8.18 -20.90 -15.86
CA ALA A 363 -9.24 -20.40 -15.01
C ALA A 363 -10.07 -21.52 -14.37
N THR A 364 -10.59 -22.43 -15.20
CA THR A 364 -11.40 -23.57 -14.74
C THR A 364 -10.59 -24.50 -13.84
N ARG A 365 -9.34 -24.82 -14.23
CA ARG A 365 -8.47 -25.66 -13.39
C ARG A 365 -8.19 -25.00 -12.02
N MET A 366 -7.93 -23.70 -11.99
CA MET A 366 -7.68 -22.94 -10.76
C MET A 366 -8.91 -22.95 -9.85
N TYR A 367 -10.08 -22.68 -10.41
CA TYR A 367 -11.34 -22.75 -9.68
C TYR A 367 -11.56 -24.11 -9.03
N GLN A 368 -11.48 -25.19 -9.81
CA GLN A 368 -11.68 -26.56 -9.32
C GLN A 368 -10.65 -26.93 -8.25
N ALA A 369 -9.37 -26.64 -8.46
CA ALA A 369 -8.29 -26.95 -7.54
C ALA A 369 -8.48 -26.28 -6.16
N TYR A 370 -8.92 -25.03 -6.13
CA TYR A 370 -9.19 -24.34 -4.87
C TYR A 370 -10.50 -24.76 -4.21
N ARG A 371 -11.51 -25.18 -4.98
CA ARG A 371 -12.71 -25.82 -4.43
C ARG A 371 -12.38 -27.14 -3.72
N GLU A 372 -11.44 -27.92 -4.25
CA GLU A 372 -10.96 -29.16 -3.62
C GLU A 372 -10.08 -28.86 -2.38
N LEU A 373 -9.28 -27.77 -2.43
CA LEU A 373 -8.42 -27.37 -1.32
C LEU A 373 -9.23 -26.86 -0.12
N TYR A 374 -10.34 -26.14 -0.37
CA TYR A 374 -11.22 -25.53 0.63
C TYR A 374 -12.69 -25.96 0.44
N PRO A 375 -13.05 -27.23 0.70
CA PRO A 375 -14.39 -27.75 0.44
C PRO A 375 -15.49 -27.04 1.23
N ASP A 376 -15.14 -26.48 2.40
CA ASP A 376 -16.08 -25.76 3.28
C ASP A 376 -16.41 -24.33 2.77
N HIS A 377 -15.68 -23.83 1.77
CA HIS A 377 -15.94 -22.54 1.15
C HIS A 377 -16.99 -22.67 0.03
N ALA A 378 -18.25 -22.94 0.42
CA ALA A 378 -19.30 -23.36 -0.51
C ALA A 378 -19.65 -22.33 -1.60
N GLU A 379 -19.60 -21.04 -1.29
CA GLU A 379 -19.93 -19.97 -2.24
C GLU A 379 -18.78 -19.68 -3.21
N PRO A 380 -19.04 -19.51 -4.53
CA PRO A 380 -18.01 -19.21 -5.53
C PRO A 380 -17.14 -17.97 -5.18
N GLY A 381 -17.74 -16.96 -4.55
CA GLY A 381 -17.03 -15.76 -4.10
C GLY A 381 -15.94 -16.02 -3.05
N TYR A 382 -16.04 -17.08 -2.25
CA TYR A 382 -14.94 -17.48 -1.36
C TYR A 382 -13.78 -18.07 -2.14
N THR A 383 -14.04 -18.90 -3.14
CA THR A 383 -13.00 -19.42 -4.04
C THR A 383 -12.27 -18.29 -4.77
N LEU A 384 -13.02 -17.27 -5.24
CA LEU A 384 -12.39 -16.05 -5.76
C LEU A 384 -11.47 -15.41 -4.73
N GLY A 385 -11.96 -15.21 -3.50
CA GLY A 385 -11.19 -14.62 -2.42
C GLY A 385 -9.92 -15.40 -2.09
N ASP A 386 -10.00 -16.72 -2.01
CA ASP A 386 -8.86 -17.61 -1.69
C ASP A 386 -7.77 -17.54 -2.77
N VAL A 387 -8.16 -17.69 -4.04
CA VAL A 387 -7.23 -17.61 -5.18
C VAL A 387 -6.59 -16.24 -5.28
N MET A 388 -7.38 -15.17 -5.19
CA MET A 388 -6.86 -13.81 -5.30
C MET A 388 -6.00 -13.42 -4.10
N SER A 389 -6.32 -13.90 -2.89
CA SER A 389 -5.44 -13.71 -1.71
C SER A 389 -4.08 -14.37 -1.92
N PHE A 390 -4.07 -15.56 -2.51
CA PHE A 390 -2.83 -16.27 -2.76
C PHE A 390 -2.04 -15.63 -3.91
N GLU A 391 -2.66 -15.44 -5.05
CA GLU A 391 -2.03 -14.91 -6.27
C GLU A 391 -1.46 -13.51 -6.07
N PHE A 392 -2.29 -12.59 -5.56
CA PHE A 392 -1.90 -11.18 -5.45
C PHE A 392 -0.87 -10.92 -4.36
N PHE A 393 -1.02 -11.55 -3.20
CA PHE A 393 -0.27 -11.17 -2.01
C PHE A 393 0.68 -12.27 -1.54
N LYS A 394 0.17 -13.49 -1.26
CA LYS A 394 0.96 -14.54 -0.61
C LYS A 394 2.04 -15.11 -1.53
N TYR A 395 1.67 -15.50 -2.75
CA TYR A 395 2.61 -16.07 -3.71
C TYR A 395 3.76 -15.11 -4.04
N ALA A 396 3.42 -13.86 -4.34
CA ALA A 396 4.38 -12.83 -4.67
C ALA A 396 5.33 -12.53 -3.51
N SER A 397 4.79 -12.38 -2.29
CA SER A 397 5.57 -12.15 -1.08
C SER A 397 6.52 -13.32 -0.77
N LEU A 398 6.05 -14.56 -0.92
CA LEU A 398 6.86 -15.75 -0.72
C LEU A 398 7.96 -15.91 -1.78
N ALA A 399 7.66 -15.60 -3.04
CA ALA A 399 8.65 -15.65 -4.11
C ALA A 399 9.81 -14.69 -3.84
N ILE A 400 9.51 -13.47 -3.40
CA ILE A 400 10.52 -12.50 -3.00
C ILE A 400 11.26 -12.94 -1.74
N ALA A 401 10.56 -13.47 -0.73
CA ALA A 401 11.20 -13.98 0.47
C ALA A 401 12.19 -15.11 0.17
N ARG A 402 11.81 -16.05 -0.70
CA ARG A 402 12.69 -17.14 -1.17
C ARG A 402 13.91 -16.59 -1.90
N ASN A 403 13.72 -15.57 -2.74
CA ASN A 403 14.83 -14.94 -3.45
C ASN A 403 15.80 -14.25 -2.49
N PHE A 404 15.32 -13.44 -1.55
CA PHE A 404 16.19 -12.84 -0.53
C PHE A 404 16.94 -13.89 0.30
N ALA A 405 16.25 -14.93 0.75
CA ALA A 405 16.88 -16.02 1.49
C ALA A 405 17.97 -16.71 0.66
N SER A 406 17.74 -16.98 -0.63
CA SER A 406 18.73 -17.60 -1.53
C SER A 406 19.96 -16.72 -1.77
N GLN A 407 19.83 -15.41 -1.62
CA GLN A 407 20.94 -14.44 -1.66
C GLN A 407 21.66 -14.29 -0.31
N GLY A 408 21.25 -15.02 0.72
CA GLY A 408 21.82 -14.92 2.07
C GLY A 408 21.32 -13.72 2.87
N ILE A 409 20.33 -12.98 2.38
CA ILE A 409 19.71 -11.86 3.09
C ILE A 409 18.83 -12.41 4.22
N PRO A 410 19.09 -12.02 5.49
CA PRO A 410 18.25 -12.43 6.61
C PRO A 410 16.80 -12.02 6.40
N THR A 411 15.94 -13.02 6.20
CA THR A 411 14.53 -12.83 5.88
C THR A 411 13.66 -13.42 6.98
N HIS A 412 12.62 -12.70 7.39
CA HIS A 412 11.60 -13.19 8.31
C HIS A 412 10.23 -13.03 7.65
N VAL A 413 9.36 -14.03 7.81
CA VAL A 413 8.02 -14.03 7.18
C VAL A 413 6.95 -14.22 8.25
N PHE A 414 5.85 -13.46 8.17
CA PHE A 414 4.68 -13.67 9.02
C PHE A 414 3.38 -13.72 8.22
N GLN A 415 2.38 -14.38 8.79
CA GLN A 415 1.01 -14.37 8.30
C GLN A 415 0.06 -13.94 9.41
N PHE A 416 -0.68 -12.85 9.16
CA PHE A 416 -1.83 -12.49 9.99
C PHE A 416 -2.97 -13.45 9.73
N SER A 417 -3.45 -14.10 10.77
CA SER A 417 -4.40 -15.23 10.70
C SER A 417 -5.46 -15.18 11.81
N TYR A 418 -5.61 -14.04 12.47
CA TYR A 418 -6.67 -13.83 13.45
C TYR A 418 -7.99 -13.59 12.72
N ASP A 419 -8.95 -14.50 12.90
CA ASP A 419 -10.26 -14.38 12.29
C ASP A 419 -11.05 -13.25 12.95
N LEU A 420 -11.19 -12.14 12.25
CA LEU A 420 -11.89 -10.94 12.70
C LEU A 420 -13.39 -11.22 12.80
N PRO A 421 -14.02 -11.05 13.99
CA PRO A 421 -15.41 -11.46 14.20
C PRO A 421 -16.43 -10.47 13.65
N GLY A 422 -16.03 -9.24 13.34
CA GLY A 422 -16.92 -8.20 12.82
C GLY A 422 -17.62 -8.62 11.53
N TYR A 423 -18.78 -8.06 11.28
CA TYR A 423 -19.67 -8.46 10.18
C TYR A 423 -20.01 -9.95 10.18
N GLY A 424 -20.17 -10.56 11.38
CA GLY A 424 -20.44 -11.98 11.50
C GLY A 424 -19.30 -12.88 11.02
N GLY A 425 -18.05 -12.41 11.09
CA GLY A 425 -16.87 -13.16 10.67
C GLY A 425 -16.61 -13.14 9.16
N TYR A 426 -17.36 -12.33 8.41
CA TYR A 426 -17.25 -12.25 6.95
C TYR A 426 -15.85 -11.86 6.47
N LEU A 427 -15.18 -10.96 7.19
CA LEU A 427 -13.86 -10.44 6.79
C LEU A 427 -12.73 -11.42 7.05
N ARG A 428 -12.86 -12.33 8.00
CA ARG A 428 -11.79 -13.25 8.41
C ARG A 428 -10.47 -12.49 8.72
N ALA A 429 -9.33 -13.05 8.42
CA ALA A 429 -8.03 -12.38 8.52
C ALA A 429 -7.77 -11.55 7.26
N ALA A 430 -8.52 -10.45 7.10
CA ALA A 430 -8.53 -9.62 5.90
C ALA A 430 -7.33 -8.68 5.81
N HIS A 431 -7.11 -8.15 4.59
CA HIS A 431 -6.17 -7.06 4.31
C HIS A 431 -6.29 -5.91 5.32
N THR A 432 -5.20 -5.32 5.76
CA THR A 432 -5.09 -4.29 6.80
C THR A 432 -5.50 -4.71 8.21
N GLY A 433 -5.97 -5.96 8.39
CA GLY A 433 -6.47 -6.46 9.67
C GLY A 433 -5.42 -6.55 10.78
N ASP A 434 -4.13 -6.56 10.48
CA ASP A 434 -3.03 -6.56 11.43
C ASP A 434 -2.61 -5.15 11.90
N THR A 435 -3.08 -4.09 11.25
CA THR A 435 -2.59 -2.72 11.45
C THR A 435 -2.72 -2.26 12.90
N ALA A 436 -3.92 -2.40 13.51
CA ALA A 436 -4.14 -2.00 14.90
C ALA A 436 -3.27 -2.81 15.89
N ILE A 437 -2.96 -4.05 15.55
CA ILE A 437 -2.10 -4.95 16.33
C ILE A 437 -0.64 -4.49 16.24
N VAL A 438 -0.14 -4.18 15.05
CA VAL A 438 1.22 -3.69 14.82
C VAL A 438 1.48 -2.39 15.58
N PHE A 439 0.55 -1.42 15.45
CA PHE A 439 0.66 -0.12 16.12
C PHE A 439 0.17 -0.14 17.59
N ARG A 440 -0.36 -1.28 18.07
CA ARG A 440 -0.93 -1.45 19.43
C ARG A 440 -2.06 -0.48 19.76
N ASN A 441 -2.83 -0.08 18.77
CA ASN A 441 -3.95 0.84 18.90
C ASN A 441 -5.26 0.07 19.10
N LEU A 442 -5.47 -0.41 20.33
CA LEU A 442 -6.57 -1.29 20.70
C LEU A 442 -7.62 -0.62 21.61
N THR A 443 -7.76 0.70 21.53
CA THR A 443 -8.82 1.42 22.23
C THR A 443 -10.14 1.32 21.47
N GLU A 444 -11.27 1.44 22.17
CA GLU A 444 -12.59 1.25 21.58
C GLU A 444 -12.90 2.23 20.44
N ASP A 445 -12.44 3.48 20.54
CA ASP A 445 -12.64 4.50 19.51
C ASP A 445 -11.81 4.19 18.25
N ILE A 446 -10.63 3.63 18.39
CA ILE A 446 -9.77 3.21 17.28
C ILE A 446 -10.32 1.95 16.62
N LEU A 447 -10.71 0.94 17.41
CA LEU A 447 -11.22 -0.31 16.86
C LEU A 447 -12.57 -0.14 16.13
N ARG A 448 -13.37 0.85 16.52
CA ARG A 448 -14.59 1.23 15.77
C ARG A 448 -14.29 1.79 14.38
N MET A 449 -13.11 2.33 14.16
CA MET A 449 -12.70 2.79 12.82
C MET A 449 -12.46 1.62 11.85
N TRP A 450 -12.29 0.42 12.38
CA TRP A 450 -12.13 -0.82 11.62
C TRP A 450 -13.13 -1.87 12.15
N PRO A 451 -14.40 -1.87 11.69
CA PRO A 451 -15.46 -2.73 12.25
C PRO A 451 -15.22 -4.23 12.18
N GLY A 452 -14.17 -4.66 11.50
CA GLY A 452 -13.71 -6.05 11.54
C GLY A 452 -13.39 -6.55 12.97
N TYR A 453 -13.05 -5.63 13.88
CA TYR A 453 -12.77 -5.94 15.29
C TYR A 453 -14.01 -5.97 16.20
N ASP A 454 -15.20 -5.69 15.68
CA ASP A 454 -16.43 -5.74 16.46
C ASP A 454 -16.66 -7.17 17.00
N GLY A 455 -16.85 -7.28 18.32
CA GLY A 455 -17.00 -8.58 18.98
C GLY A 455 -15.68 -9.31 19.31
N ALA A 456 -14.52 -8.78 18.93
CA ALA A 456 -13.23 -9.41 19.26
C ALA A 456 -12.93 -9.35 20.77
N ASP A 457 -12.32 -10.41 21.30
CA ASP A 457 -11.82 -10.43 22.68
C ASP A 457 -10.64 -9.45 22.85
N ARG A 458 -10.87 -8.40 23.60
CA ARG A 458 -9.90 -7.33 23.86
C ARG A 458 -8.66 -7.79 24.63
N ALA A 459 -8.83 -8.78 25.51
CA ALA A 459 -7.69 -9.33 26.25
C ALA A 459 -6.79 -10.16 25.32
N GLU A 460 -7.40 -10.94 24.45
CA GLU A 460 -6.70 -11.70 23.42
C GLU A 460 -5.96 -10.79 22.43
N LEU A 461 -6.64 -9.79 21.88
CA LEU A 461 -6.00 -8.82 20.97
C LEU A 461 -4.81 -8.12 21.62
N ARG A 462 -4.93 -7.69 22.88
CA ARG A 462 -3.79 -7.08 23.62
C ARG A 462 -2.65 -8.05 23.78
N ARG A 463 -2.93 -9.32 24.09
CA ARG A 463 -1.90 -10.36 24.21
C ARG A 463 -1.16 -10.56 22.89
N ILE A 464 -1.88 -10.69 21.79
CA ILE A 464 -1.30 -10.85 20.44
C ILE A 464 -0.46 -9.62 20.10
N ALA A 465 -1.00 -8.42 20.27
CA ALA A 465 -0.32 -7.17 19.97
C ALA A 465 0.96 -6.98 20.82
N THR A 466 0.94 -7.37 22.08
CA THR A 466 2.12 -7.32 22.94
C THR A 466 3.21 -8.28 22.46
N GLN A 467 2.85 -9.53 22.17
CA GLN A 467 3.81 -10.55 21.72
C GLN A 467 4.38 -10.21 20.34
N PHE A 468 3.52 -9.94 19.38
CA PHE A 468 3.96 -9.62 18.02
C PHE A 468 4.67 -8.27 17.93
N GLY A 469 4.12 -7.25 18.58
CA GLY A 469 4.73 -5.92 18.59
C GLY A 469 6.13 -5.91 19.19
N ALA A 470 6.41 -6.74 20.22
CA ALA A 470 7.76 -6.90 20.75
C ALA A 470 8.72 -7.52 19.72
N MET A 471 8.27 -8.53 18.96
CA MET A 471 9.05 -9.12 17.87
C MET A 471 9.28 -8.12 16.72
N TYR A 472 8.24 -7.40 16.35
CA TYR A 472 8.28 -6.37 15.32
C TYR A 472 9.24 -5.24 15.68
N GLY A 473 9.14 -4.70 16.89
CA GLY A 473 10.05 -3.67 17.41
C GLY A 473 11.48 -4.18 17.55
N SER A 474 11.68 -5.42 17.99
CA SER A 474 13.02 -6.04 18.05
C SER A 474 13.66 -6.12 16.67
N PHE A 475 12.89 -6.47 15.63
CA PHE A 475 13.38 -6.44 14.26
C PHE A 475 13.77 -5.03 13.81
N ILE A 476 12.96 -4.02 14.10
CA ILE A 476 13.30 -2.62 13.79
C ILE A 476 14.62 -2.21 14.45
N ARG A 477 14.83 -2.60 15.72
CA ARG A 477 16.04 -2.25 16.47
C ARG A 477 17.30 -2.96 15.95
N SER A 478 17.19 -4.24 15.62
CA SER A 478 18.36 -5.10 15.46
C SER A 478 18.37 -6.02 14.24
N GLY A 479 17.28 -6.08 13.46
CA GLY A 479 17.11 -7.06 12.39
C GLY A 479 16.77 -8.48 12.88
N ASN A 480 16.67 -8.67 14.21
CA ASN A 480 16.35 -9.96 14.82
C ASN A 480 15.06 -9.85 15.65
N PRO A 481 13.97 -10.51 15.23
CA PRO A 481 12.69 -10.46 15.96
C PRO A 481 12.68 -11.33 17.23
N GLY A 482 13.79 -12.00 17.56
CA GLY A 482 13.92 -12.89 18.72
C GLY A 482 14.12 -14.35 18.33
N SER A 483 14.62 -15.15 19.27
CA SER A 483 15.02 -16.56 19.03
C SER A 483 13.87 -17.50 18.67
N ALA A 484 12.63 -17.15 19.04
CA ALA A 484 11.44 -17.91 18.69
C ALA A 484 11.06 -17.81 17.21
N TRP A 485 11.52 -16.75 16.52
CA TRP A 485 11.22 -16.52 15.11
C TRP A 485 12.45 -16.78 14.27
N ARG A 486 12.55 -17.99 13.70
CA ARG A 486 13.65 -18.38 12.84
C ARG A 486 13.61 -17.60 11.51
N LYS A 487 14.79 -17.40 10.92
CA LYS A 487 14.92 -16.90 9.56
C LYS A 487 14.22 -17.86 8.59
N PHE A 488 13.59 -17.28 7.59
CA PHE A 488 12.98 -18.01 6.48
C PHE A 488 14.11 -18.53 5.56
N ASP A 489 14.17 -19.84 5.38
CA ASP A 489 15.22 -20.54 4.60
C ASP A 489 14.82 -20.85 3.15
N GLY A 490 13.57 -20.53 2.79
CA GLY A 490 13.05 -20.74 1.44
C GLY A 490 12.48 -22.13 1.17
N GLU A 491 12.92 -23.18 1.89
CA GLU A 491 12.48 -24.56 1.64
C GLU A 491 11.49 -25.07 2.70
N ASN A 492 11.82 -24.90 3.98
CA ASN A 492 10.99 -25.35 5.09
C ASN A 492 10.55 -24.16 5.98
N GLY A 493 10.50 -23.00 5.38
CA GLY A 493 10.45 -21.71 6.04
C GLY A 493 9.42 -21.60 7.14
N ALA A 494 9.90 -21.37 8.36
CA ALA A 494 9.03 -21.02 9.46
C ALA A 494 8.38 -19.66 9.19
N ILE A 495 7.06 -19.67 9.04
CA ILE A 495 6.23 -18.45 8.98
C ILE A 495 5.69 -18.20 10.37
N MET A 496 5.86 -16.98 10.89
CA MET A 496 5.25 -16.57 12.15
C MET A 496 3.74 -16.46 11.96
N TRP A 497 2.99 -17.28 12.66
CA TRP A 497 1.54 -17.28 12.68
C TRP A 497 1.02 -16.28 13.71
N LEU A 498 0.20 -15.33 13.25
CA LEU A 498 -0.48 -14.35 14.09
C LEU A 498 -1.98 -14.64 14.07
N GLY A 499 -2.37 -15.67 14.82
CA GLY A 499 -3.77 -16.02 15.02
C GLY A 499 -4.15 -15.89 16.50
N HIS A 500 -4.96 -16.81 17.00
CA HIS A 500 -5.23 -16.93 18.44
C HIS A 500 -3.96 -17.21 19.27
N THR A 501 -2.91 -17.69 18.64
CA THR A 501 -1.55 -17.79 19.20
C THR A 501 -0.57 -17.04 18.31
N VAL A 502 0.58 -16.66 18.87
CA VAL A 502 1.73 -16.11 18.12
C VAL A 502 2.83 -17.14 18.18
N GLU A 503 3.00 -17.90 17.11
CA GLU A 503 3.92 -19.05 17.06
C GLU A 503 4.46 -19.31 15.65
N PRO A 504 5.70 -19.81 15.49
CA PRO A 504 6.21 -20.21 14.19
C PRO A 504 5.54 -21.51 13.71
N LYS A 505 5.09 -21.51 12.45
CA LYS A 505 4.57 -22.71 11.77
C LYS A 505 5.43 -23.04 10.56
N GLN A 506 5.78 -24.31 10.44
CA GLN A 506 6.45 -24.83 9.24
C GLN A 506 5.41 -25.33 8.25
N HIS A 507 5.74 -25.32 6.97
CA HIS A 507 4.91 -25.83 5.88
C HIS A 507 3.50 -25.22 5.81
N LEU A 508 3.34 -24.00 6.36
CA LEU A 508 2.02 -23.37 6.50
C LEU A 508 1.28 -23.21 5.17
N LEU A 509 2.01 -22.91 4.11
CA LEU A 509 1.46 -22.61 2.78
C LEU A 509 1.82 -23.63 1.70
N ASP A 510 2.43 -24.76 2.05
CA ASP A 510 2.87 -25.75 1.06
C ASP A 510 1.70 -26.29 0.21
N ARG A 511 0.55 -26.57 0.83
CA ARG A 511 -0.63 -27.05 0.10
C ARG A 511 -1.18 -26.00 -0.88
N GLU A 512 -1.28 -24.75 -0.45
CA GLU A 512 -1.72 -23.66 -1.33
C GLU A 512 -0.71 -23.44 -2.46
N TRP A 513 0.57 -23.42 -2.15
CA TRP A 513 1.65 -23.26 -3.12
C TRP A 513 1.62 -24.36 -4.19
N ASP A 514 1.57 -25.62 -3.74
CA ASP A 514 1.50 -26.77 -4.63
C ASP A 514 0.23 -26.77 -5.49
N THR A 515 -0.92 -26.42 -4.92
CA THR A 515 -2.19 -26.33 -5.63
C THR A 515 -2.14 -25.27 -6.70
N PHE A 516 -1.65 -24.09 -6.34
CA PHE A 516 -1.56 -22.94 -7.24
C PHE A 516 -0.58 -23.22 -8.41
N THR A 517 0.60 -23.78 -8.12
CA THR A 517 1.60 -24.08 -9.14
C THR A 517 1.15 -25.18 -10.09
N ARG A 518 0.53 -26.27 -9.58
CA ARG A 518 -0.03 -27.36 -10.42
C ARG A 518 -1.20 -26.91 -11.28
N ALA A 519 -2.02 -25.97 -10.80
CA ALA A 519 -3.17 -25.47 -11.56
C ALA A 519 -2.77 -24.58 -12.74
N GLY A 520 -1.53 -24.10 -12.84
CA GLY A 520 -1.14 -23.43 -14.07
C GLY A 520 -0.08 -22.33 -14.00
N ILE A 521 0.69 -22.19 -12.92
CA ILE A 521 1.81 -21.24 -12.89
C ILE A 521 3.07 -21.99 -12.52
N GLU A 522 3.90 -22.25 -13.53
CA GLU A 522 5.15 -22.98 -13.33
C GLU A 522 6.34 -22.10 -12.97
N ASP A 523 6.26 -20.74 -13.17
CA ASP A 523 7.42 -19.86 -12.94
C ASP A 523 7.04 -18.38 -12.86
N VAL A 524 7.75 -17.60 -12.04
CA VAL A 524 7.68 -16.13 -11.96
C VAL A 524 7.89 -15.47 -13.34
N LYS A 525 8.69 -16.07 -14.23
CA LYS A 525 8.87 -15.63 -15.61
C LYS A 525 7.61 -15.70 -16.46
N VAL A 526 6.65 -16.57 -16.11
CA VAL A 526 5.35 -16.66 -16.77
C VAL A 526 4.46 -15.49 -16.36
N LEU A 527 4.55 -15.06 -15.09
CA LEU A 527 3.86 -13.86 -14.61
C LEU A 527 4.37 -12.59 -15.30
N ASP A 528 5.68 -12.44 -15.50
CA ASP A 528 6.27 -11.31 -16.24
C ASP A 528 5.75 -11.24 -17.71
N LYS A 529 5.65 -12.38 -18.39
CA LYS A 529 5.04 -12.46 -19.73
C LYS A 529 3.53 -12.18 -19.73
N ARG A 530 2.79 -12.58 -18.68
CA ARG A 530 1.35 -12.35 -18.58
C ARG A 530 1.03 -10.89 -18.27
N LEU A 531 1.83 -10.23 -17.43
CA LEU A 531 1.72 -8.80 -17.14
C LEU A 531 1.87 -7.99 -18.43
N SER A 532 2.85 -8.31 -19.27
CA SER A 532 3.09 -7.62 -20.55
C SER A 532 2.00 -7.87 -21.60
N THR A 533 1.33 -9.04 -21.58
CA THR A 533 0.26 -9.39 -22.52
C THR A 533 -1.10 -8.86 -22.05
N ASN A 534 -1.37 -8.85 -20.75
CA ASN A 534 -2.63 -8.34 -20.20
C ASN A 534 -2.69 -6.80 -20.26
N SER A 535 -1.58 -6.09 -20.11
CA SER A 535 -1.53 -4.63 -20.31
C SER A 535 -1.92 -4.25 -21.75
N ARG A 536 -1.46 -5.01 -22.78
CA ARG A 536 -1.84 -4.80 -24.18
C ARG A 536 -3.30 -5.15 -24.48
N ALA A 537 -3.85 -6.20 -23.86
CA ALA A 537 -5.26 -6.57 -24.01
C ALA A 537 -6.19 -5.54 -23.34
N SER A 538 -5.80 -5.00 -22.19
CA SER A 538 -6.57 -3.95 -21.50
C SER A 538 -6.56 -2.61 -22.26
N LEU A 539 -5.47 -2.26 -22.97
CA LEU A 539 -5.42 -1.10 -23.87
C LEU A 539 -6.43 -1.21 -25.03
N ASN A 540 -6.61 -2.42 -25.60
CA ASN A 540 -7.59 -2.66 -26.67
C ASN A 540 -9.04 -2.57 -26.17
N VAL A 541 -9.34 -2.96 -24.94
CA VAL A 541 -10.66 -2.79 -24.30
C VAL A 541 -10.94 -1.31 -24.03
N ARG A 542 -9.91 -0.53 -23.62
CA ARG A 542 -9.98 0.93 -23.41
C ARG A 542 -10.41 1.65 -24.71
N ASN A 543 -9.75 1.37 -25.82
CA ASN A 543 -10.07 1.98 -27.11
C ASN A 543 -11.51 1.67 -27.58
N ARG A 544 -12.07 0.52 -27.25
CA ARG A 544 -13.46 0.17 -27.57
C ARG A 544 -14.49 0.84 -26.66
N ALA A 545 -14.22 0.99 -25.36
CA ALA A 545 -15.16 1.62 -24.42
C ALA A 545 -15.36 3.11 -24.67
N PHE A 546 -14.32 3.81 -25.17
CA PHE A 546 -14.39 5.24 -25.50
C PHE A 546 -14.73 5.53 -26.97
N ALA A 547 -14.39 4.63 -27.91
CA ALA A 547 -14.74 4.80 -29.33
C ALA A 547 -16.25 4.65 -29.63
N THR A 548 -17.03 4.08 -28.73
CA THR A 548 -18.49 3.96 -28.90
C THR A 548 -19.27 5.18 -28.41
N LYS A 549 -18.59 6.19 -27.85
CA LYS A 549 -19.22 7.44 -27.34
C LYS A 549 -18.70 8.73 -28.03
N ALA A 550 -17.88 8.62 -29.10
CA ALA A 550 -17.47 9.74 -29.94
C ALA A 550 -18.41 9.95 -31.13
#